data_3301f5efee02faee2ada723bc38abf5a
#
_entry.id   3301f5efee02faee2ada723bc38abf5a
#
_cell.length_a   1.000
_cell.length_b   1.000
_cell.length_c   1.000
_cell.angle_alpha   90.00
_cell.angle_beta   90.00
_cell.angle_gamma   90.00
#
_symmetry.space_group_name_H-M   'P 1'
#
loop_
_entity.id
_entity.type
_entity.pdbx_description
1 polymer ?
#
loop_
_entity_poly.entity_id
_entity_poly.type
_entity_poly.pdbx_seq_one_letter_code
_entity_poly.pdbx_strand_id
1 'polypeptide(L)'
;MENICENCGKCCLDTEMILSQKDIDLIIKSYPIKIRKQEFAFKNENGNFQIKNFNNYCVFFDFSTKKCKIYGYHPIGCRFYPLIYDFQKKVCSFDKICPRTHLFYQNKKILTKVCENLKNFIEIQLKIELT
;
A
#
# COMPACT_ATOMS: atom_id res chain seq x y z
N MET A 1 -3.57 -9.98 -11.76
CA MET A 1 -2.85 -8.68 -11.80
C MET A 1 -1.48 -8.70 -11.15
N GLU A 2 -1.12 -9.82 -10.59
CA GLU A 2 0.14 -9.96 -9.83
C GLU A 2 1.37 -9.59 -10.63
N ASN A 3 1.41 -9.96 -11.91
CA ASN A 3 2.62 -9.76 -12.71
C ASN A 3 2.81 -8.34 -13.23
N ILE A 4 1.79 -7.47 -13.09
CA ILE A 4 1.89 -6.09 -13.57
C ILE A 4 2.90 -5.30 -12.75
N CYS A 5 2.97 -5.56 -11.45
CA CYS A 5 3.88 -4.85 -10.53
C CYS A 5 5.23 -5.55 -10.36
N GLU A 6 5.40 -6.74 -10.91
CA GLU A 6 6.62 -7.50 -10.76
C GLU A 6 7.80 -6.76 -11.38
N ASN A 7 8.89 -6.64 -10.62
CA ASN A 7 10.13 -5.97 -11.03
C ASN A 7 9.96 -4.46 -11.29
N CYS A 8 8.84 -3.86 -10.94
CA CYS A 8 8.65 -2.42 -11.11
C CYS A 8 9.26 -1.62 -9.94
N GLY A 9 8.88 -1.95 -8.71
CA GLY A 9 9.41 -1.31 -7.50
C GLY A 9 8.98 0.13 -7.27
N LYS A 10 8.25 0.75 -8.18
CA LYS A 10 7.90 2.18 -8.05
C LYS A 10 6.96 2.46 -6.90
N CYS A 11 6.04 1.54 -6.59
CA CYS A 11 5.12 1.71 -5.46
C CYS A 11 5.82 1.64 -4.10
N CYS A 12 7.06 1.14 -4.06
CA CYS A 12 7.86 1.09 -2.84
C CYS A 12 8.75 2.31 -2.66
N LEU A 13 8.80 3.23 -3.65
CA LEU A 13 9.64 4.42 -3.58
C LEU A 13 8.98 5.46 -2.68
N ASP A 14 9.67 5.86 -1.61
CA ASP A 14 9.21 6.88 -0.66
C ASP A 14 7.75 6.67 -0.26
N THR A 15 7.38 5.44 0.06
CA THR A 15 5.98 5.12 0.36
C THR A 15 5.54 5.72 1.69
N GLU A 16 4.29 6.18 1.72
CA GLU A 16 3.63 6.64 2.94
C GLU A 16 2.49 5.71 3.31
N MET A 17 2.62 4.43 2.96
CA MET A 17 1.58 3.43 3.15
C MET A 17 1.18 3.29 4.61
N ILE A 18 -0.10 3.51 4.90
CA ILE A 18 -0.67 3.35 6.23
C ILE A 18 -1.09 1.89 6.39
N LEU A 19 -0.76 1.32 7.56
CA LEU A 19 -1.01 -0.08 7.87
C LEU A 19 -2.20 -0.22 8.82
N SER A 20 -3.10 -1.15 8.50
CA SER A 20 -4.13 -1.55 9.44
C SER A 20 -3.54 -2.53 10.45
N GLN A 21 -4.25 -2.78 11.55
CA GLN A 21 -3.82 -3.78 12.51
C GLN A 21 -3.74 -5.17 11.88
N LYS A 22 -4.67 -5.48 10.98
CA LYS A 22 -4.64 -6.74 10.23
C LYS A 22 -3.40 -6.88 9.37
N ASP A 23 -2.98 -5.79 8.73
CA ASP A 23 -1.75 -5.79 7.93
C ASP A 23 -0.53 -6.11 8.79
N ILE A 24 -0.43 -5.46 9.95
CA ILE A 24 0.68 -5.66 10.88
C ILE A 24 0.71 -7.10 11.36
N ASP A 25 -0.42 -7.63 11.78
CA ASP A 25 -0.51 -9.00 12.29
C ASP A 25 -0.14 -10.02 11.21
N LEU A 26 -0.61 -9.81 9.99
CA LEU A 26 -0.31 -10.72 8.88
C LEU A 26 1.18 -10.73 8.53
N ILE A 27 1.81 -9.55 8.52
CA ILE A 27 3.25 -9.44 8.25
C ILE A 27 4.04 -10.17 9.32
N ILE A 28 3.72 -9.96 10.59
CA ILE A 28 4.42 -10.61 11.70
C ILE A 28 4.26 -12.12 11.61
N LYS A 29 3.06 -12.60 11.31
CA LYS A 29 2.76 -14.02 11.21
C LYS A 29 3.45 -14.69 10.03
N SER A 30 3.51 -14.01 8.89
CA SER A 30 3.90 -14.62 7.62
C SER A 30 5.37 -14.42 7.26
N TYR A 31 6.05 -13.45 7.86
CA TYR A 31 7.46 -13.19 7.55
C TYR A 31 8.32 -14.40 7.92
N PRO A 32 9.29 -14.79 7.07
CA PRO A 32 10.07 -16.03 7.26
C PRO A 32 10.86 -16.09 8.56
N ILE A 33 11.27 -14.96 9.10
CA ILE A 33 11.98 -14.88 10.38
C ILE A 33 11.20 -14.03 11.34
N LYS A 34 11.53 -14.10 12.63
CA LYS A 34 10.85 -13.30 13.64
C LYS A 34 11.08 -11.82 13.37
N ILE A 35 9.99 -11.04 13.25
CA ILE A 35 10.06 -9.60 13.02
C ILE A 35 9.11 -8.92 14.00
N ARG A 36 9.53 -7.75 14.51
CA ARG A 36 8.70 -6.96 15.41
C ARG A 36 8.12 -5.77 14.67
N LYS A 37 6.97 -5.29 15.14
CA LYS A 37 6.28 -4.15 14.52
C LYS A 37 7.21 -2.95 14.35
N GLN A 38 8.03 -2.65 15.35
CA GLN A 38 8.93 -1.50 15.34
C GLN A 38 9.99 -1.57 14.24
N GLU A 39 10.24 -2.75 13.70
CA GLU A 39 11.24 -2.92 12.65
C GLU A 39 10.74 -2.49 11.28
N PHE A 40 9.41 -2.46 11.07
CA PHE A 40 8.85 -2.09 9.76
C PHE A 40 7.78 -1.02 9.82
N ALA A 41 7.38 -0.56 10.98
CA ALA A 41 6.31 0.44 11.11
C ALA A 41 6.63 1.47 12.18
N PHE A 42 6.09 2.67 12.00
CA PHE A 42 6.18 3.74 12.98
C PHE A 42 4.86 4.47 13.08
N LYS A 43 4.60 5.10 14.22
CA LYS A 43 3.39 5.88 14.41
C LYS A 43 3.62 7.28 13.84
N ASN A 44 2.80 7.68 12.86
CA ASN A 44 2.96 8.98 12.23
C ASN A 44 2.31 10.10 13.04
N GLU A 45 2.37 11.33 12.53
CA GLU A 45 1.84 12.51 13.21
C GLU A 45 0.34 12.43 13.49
N ASN A 46 -0.40 11.70 12.62
CA ASN A 46 -1.83 11.55 12.75
C ASN A 46 -2.23 10.38 13.67
N GLY A 47 -1.25 9.70 14.27
CA GLY A 47 -1.52 8.57 15.14
C GLY A 47 -1.74 7.25 14.44
N ASN A 48 -1.50 7.17 13.14
CA ASN A 48 -1.64 5.94 12.36
C ASN A 48 -0.28 5.25 12.21
N PHE A 49 -0.29 3.93 12.07
CA PHE A 49 0.95 3.21 11.76
C PHE A 49 1.23 3.29 10.27
N GLN A 50 2.47 3.61 9.95
CA GLN A 50 2.94 3.81 8.59
C GLN A 50 4.17 2.95 8.37
N ILE A 51 4.31 2.38 7.16
CA ILE A 51 5.45 1.54 6.86
C ILE A 51 6.73 2.37 6.78
N LYS A 52 7.84 1.78 7.23
CA LYS A 52 9.14 2.47 7.20
C LYS A 52 9.78 2.38 5.83
N ASN A 53 10.58 3.39 5.50
CA ASN A 53 11.43 3.39 4.32
C ASN A 53 12.90 3.25 4.74
N PHE A 54 13.69 2.65 3.85
CA PHE A 54 15.13 2.54 3.99
C PHE A 54 15.74 2.89 2.63
N ASN A 55 16.65 3.87 2.60
CA ASN A 55 17.26 4.36 1.36
C ASN A 55 16.20 4.76 0.31
N ASN A 56 15.16 5.48 0.77
CA ASN A 56 14.06 5.98 -0.07
C ASN A 56 13.09 4.91 -0.59
N TYR A 57 13.22 3.67 -0.15
CA TYR A 57 12.30 2.59 -0.53
C TYR A 57 11.68 1.96 0.69
N CYS A 58 10.50 1.37 0.50
CA CYS A 58 9.84 0.58 1.53
C CYS A 58 10.85 -0.42 2.12
N VAL A 59 10.83 -0.59 3.44
CA VAL A 59 11.76 -1.48 4.15
C VAL A 59 11.71 -2.92 3.61
N PHE A 60 10.61 -3.33 2.99
CA PHE A 60 10.46 -4.65 2.41
C PHE A 60 10.88 -4.73 0.93
N PHE A 61 11.37 -3.65 0.37
CA PHE A 61 11.86 -3.67 -1.01
C PHE A 61 13.21 -4.36 -1.07
N ASP A 62 13.33 -5.35 -1.96
CA ASP A 62 14.59 -6.07 -2.19
C ASP A 62 15.32 -5.42 -3.36
N PHE A 63 16.43 -4.76 -3.08
CA PHE A 63 17.20 -4.04 -4.09
C PHE A 63 17.84 -4.96 -5.13
N SER A 64 18.13 -6.20 -4.77
CA SER A 64 18.76 -7.13 -5.70
C SER A 64 17.79 -7.69 -6.73
N THR A 65 16.56 -7.99 -6.32
CA THR A 65 15.54 -8.55 -7.20
C THR A 65 14.55 -7.51 -7.72
N LYS A 66 14.53 -6.31 -7.11
CA LYS A 66 13.56 -5.24 -7.36
C LYS A 66 12.13 -5.69 -7.12
N LYS A 67 11.95 -6.55 -6.13
CA LYS A 67 10.65 -7.10 -5.76
C LYS A 67 10.33 -6.79 -4.32
N CYS A 68 9.03 -6.79 -3.99
CA CYS A 68 8.59 -6.69 -2.61
C CYS A 68 8.78 -8.02 -1.90
N LYS A 69 9.50 -8.04 -0.78
CA LYS A 69 9.73 -9.25 0.00
C LYS A 69 8.44 -9.85 0.56
N ILE A 70 7.41 -9.03 0.73
CA ILE A 70 6.13 -9.48 1.29
C ILE A 70 5.00 -9.41 0.25
N TYR A 71 5.33 -9.56 -1.03
CA TYR A 71 4.34 -9.39 -2.10
C TYR A 71 3.10 -10.28 -1.92
N GLY A 72 3.27 -11.51 -1.45
CA GLY A 72 2.15 -12.44 -1.22
C GLY A 72 1.25 -12.06 -0.06
N TYR A 73 1.72 -11.23 0.86
CA TYR A 73 0.96 -10.76 2.04
C TYR A 73 1.23 -9.29 2.33
N HIS A 74 1.43 -8.51 1.27
CA HIS A 74 1.67 -7.08 1.42
C HIS A 74 0.42 -6.35 1.94
N PRO A 75 0.58 -5.14 2.50
CA PRO A 75 -0.54 -4.39 3.06
C PRO A 75 -1.69 -4.22 2.08
N ILE A 76 -2.91 -4.18 2.62
CA ILE A 76 -4.11 -4.05 1.79
C ILE A 76 -4.06 -2.79 0.94
N GLY A 77 -3.53 -1.68 1.48
CA GLY A 77 -3.35 -0.46 0.70
C GLY A 77 -2.50 -0.66 -0.54
N CYS A 78 -1.47 -1.52 -0.47
CA CYS A 78 -0.62 -1.83 -1.61
C CYS A 78 -1.38 -2.56 -2.72
N ARG A 79 -2.44 -3.30 -2.36
CA ARG A 79 -3.25 -4.04 -3.33
C ARG A 79 -4.12 -3.13 -4.18
N PHE A 80 -4.46 -1.95 -3.67
CA PHE A 80 -5.21 -0.95 -4.42
C PHE A 80 -4.31 -0.16 -5.36
N TYR A 81 -3.03 -0.06 -5.04
CA TYR A 81 -2.08 0.73 -5.82
C TYR A 81 -2.08 0.27 -7.29
N PRO A 82 -2.06 1.15 -8.28
CA PRO A 82 -1.78 2.60 -8.19
C PRO A 82 -2.98 3.48 -7.88
N LEU A 83 -4.12 2.91 -7.54
CA LEU A 83 -5.28 3.69 -7.13
C LEU A 83 -5.09 4.17 -5.70
N ILE A 84 -5.17 5.48 -5.51
CA ILE A 84 -5.04 6.12 -4.21
C ILE A 84 -6.23 7.04 -3.96
N TYR A 85 -6.45 7.40 -2.71
CA TYR A 85 -7.50 8.34 -2.35
C TYR A 85 -6.88 9.72 -2.08
N ASP A 86 -7.32 10.72 -2.82
CA ASP A 86 -6.88 12.10 -2.63
C ASP A 86 -7.76 12.74 -1.55
N PHE A 87 -7.19 12.94 -0.37
CA PHE A 87 -7.93 13.46 0.78
C PHE A 87 -8.33 14.94 0.60
N GLN A 88 -7.59 15.69 -0.20
CA GLN A 88 -7.91 17.10 -0.45
C GLN A 88 -9.09 17.24 -1.39
N LYS A 89 -9.06 16.51 -2.50
CA LYS A 89 -10.12 16.53 -3.51
C LYS A 89 -11.27 15.59 -3.20
N LYS A 90 -11.06 14.69 -2.24
CA LYS A 90 -12.06 13.67 -1.82
C LYS A 90 -12.48 12.76 -2.97
N VAL A 91 -11.52 12.38 -3.80
CA VAL A 91 -11.74 11.47 -4.93
C VAL A 91 -10.62 10.44 -5.02
N CYS A 92 -10.91 9.33 -5.68
CA CYS A 92 -9.87 8.37 -6.03
C CYS A 92 -9.11 8.88 -7.26
N SER A 93 -7.81 8.66 -7.28
CA SER A 93 -6.98 9.02 -8.43
C SER A 93 -5.84 8.02 -8.54
N PHE A 94 -5.11 8.07 -9.66
CA PHE A 94 -3.93 7.23 -9.84
C PHE A 94 -2.67 7.95 -9.40
N ASP A 95 -1.77 7.22 -8.73
CA ASP A 95 -0.48 7.77 -8.37
C ASP A 95 0.35 7.98 -9.63
N LYS A 96 0.84 9.20 -9.81
CA LYS A 96 1.62 9.59 -10.98
C LYS A 96 2.95 8.88 -11.10
N ILE A 97 3.47 8.35 -10.00
CA ILE A 97 4.74 7.64 -9.97
C ILE A 97 4.64 6.30 -10.70
N CYS A 98 3.48 5.65 -10.68
CA CYS A 98 3.32 4.35 -11.33
C CYS A 98 3.37 4.49 -12.86
N PRO A 99 4.35 3.89 -13.54
CA PRO A 99 4.45 3.98 -14.99
C PRO A 99 3.48 3.07 -15.73
N ARG A 100 2.73 2.25 -14.99
CA ARG A 100 1.84 1.22 -15.56
C ARG A 100 0.38 1.45 -15.22
N THR A 101 -0.02 2.69 -14.91
CA THR A 101 -1.41 2.99 -14.56
C THR A 101 -2.40 2.57 -15.64
N HIS A 102 -2.00 2.66 -16.90
CA HIS A 102 -2.86 2.27 -18.02
C HIS A 102 -3.18 0.79 -18.06
N LEU A 103 -2.47 -0.03 -17.29
CA LEU A 103 -2.72 -1.48 -17.21
C LEU A 103 -3.73 -1.84 -16.11
N PHE A 104 -4.16 -0.85 -15.32
CA PHE A 104 -5.06 -1.08 -14.18
C PHE A 104 -6.40 -0.40 -14.41
N TYR A 105 -7.48 -1.07 -13.95
CA TYR A 105 -8.80 -0.43 -13.80
C TYR A 105 -9.30 0.30 -15.03
N GLN A 106 -9.15 -0.30 -16.21
CA GLN A 106 -9.56 0.33 -17.48
C GLN A 106 -11.08 0.46 -17.63
N ASN A 107 -11.85 -0.38 -16.94
CA ASN A 107 -13.31 -0.36 -17.00
C ASN A 107 -13.84 0.56 -15.89
N LYS A 108 -14.65 1.57 -16.27
CA LYS A 108 -15.18 2.55 -15.32
C LYS A 108 -16.03 1.93 -14.21
N LYS A 109 -16.81 0.88 -14.52
CA LYS A 109 -17.63 0.21 -13.50
C LYS A 109 -16.76 -0.48 -12.46
N ILE A 110 -15.70 -1.15 -12.91
CA ILE A 110 -14.75 -1.80 -12.01
C ILE A 110 -14.03 -0.76 -11.20
N LEU A 111 -13.59 0.33 -11.82
CA LEU A 111 -12.89 1.41 -11.15
C LEU A 111 -13.75 2.02 -10.04
N THR A 112 -15.03 2.28 -10.32
CA THR A 112 -15.95 2.84 -9.32
C THR A 112 -16.09 1.91 -8.12
N LYS A 113 -16.25 0.61 -8.37
CA LYS A 113 -16.38 -0.38 -7.30
C LYS A 113 -15.10 -0.49 -6.47
N VAL A 114 -13.95 -0.50 -7.12
CA VAL A 114 -12.66 -0.58 -6.43
C VAL A 114 -12.43 0.69 -5.60
N CYS A 115 -12.83 1.85 -6.11
CA CYS A 115 -12.75 3.10 -5.36
C CYS A 115 -13.61 3.05 -4.10
N GLU A 116 -14.82 2.49 -4.18
CA GLU A 116 -15.67 2.30 -3.00
C GLU A 116 -15.02 1.35 -2.00
N ASN A 117 -14.39 0.28 -2.48
CA ASN A 117 -13.70 -0.66 -1.61
C ASN A 117 -12.50 0.02 -0.92
N LEU A 118 -11.78 0.86 -1.63
CA LEU A 118 -10.67 1.63 -1.05
C LEU A 118 -11.17 2.57 0.04
N LYS A 119 -12.26 3.30 -0.20
CA LYS A 119 -12.85 4.18 0.81
C LYS A 119 -13.29 3.38 2.05
N ASN A 120 -13.92 2.23 1.85
CA ASN A 120 -14.34 1.39 2.96
C ASN A 120 -13.16 0.89 3.77
N PHE A 121 -12.08 0.50 3.09
CA PHE A 121 -10.84 0.09 3.77
C PHE A 121 -10.30 1.23 4.64
N ILE A 122 -10.25 2.44 4.10
CA ILE A 122 -9.73 3.61 4.83
C ILE A 122 -10.60 3.89 6.07
N GLU A 123 -11.92 3.91 5.91
CA GLU A 123 -12.82 4.22 7.03
C GLU A 123 -12.89 3.12 8.08
N ILE A 124 -13.01 1.86 7.65
CA ILE A 124 -13.27 0.75 8.55
C ILE A 124 -11.98 0.17 9.13
N GLN A 125 -10.99 -0.10 8.30
CA GLN A 125 -9.76 -0.76 8.76
C GLN A 125 -8.69 0.22 9.22
N LEU A 126 -8.52 1.33 8.54
CA LEU A 126 -7.58 2.37 8.96
C LEU A 126 -8.21 3.32 9.96
N LYS A 127 -9.54 3.31 10.08
CA LYS A 127 -10.30 4.16 11.00
C LYS A 127 -10.05 5.65 10.76
N ILE A 128 -9.91 6.03 9.49
CA ILE A 128 -9.74 7.42 9.08
C ILE A 128 -11.07 7.92 8.53
N GLU A 129 -11.56 9.01 9.08
CA GLU A 129 -12.82 9.60 8.65
C GLU A 129 -12.64 10.36 7.34
N LEU A 130 -13.52 10.10 6.35
CA LEU A 130 -13.40 10.70 5.01
C LEU A 130 -14.33 11.88 4.77
N THR A 131 -15.14 12.28 5.76
CA THR A 131 -16.06 13.42 5.63
C THR A 131 -15.42 14.75 5.97
#